data_693c2364f824dcbee9853d629d2f7068
#
_entry.id   693c2364f824dcbee9853d629d2f7068
#
_cell.length_a   1.000
_cell.length_b   1.000
_cell.length_c   1.000
_cell.angle_alpha   90.00
_cell.angle_beta   90.00
_cell.angle_gamma   90.00
#
_symmetry.space_group_name_H-M   'P 1'
#
loop_
_entity.id
_entity.type
_entity.pdbx_description
1 polymer ?
#
loop_
_entity_poly.entity_id
_entity_poly.type
_entity_poly.pdbx_seq_one_letter_code
_entity_poly.pdbx_strand_id
1 'polypeptide(L)'
;MRKAKPKKRVILPDPVFGDVKVSKFVNHLMYDGKKTISYEIFYNALEIVKTKMASEEKEALTIWKEALDKITPQVEVKSRRIGGATFQVPTEIRPDRKESISMKNMIFH
;
A
#
# COMPACT_ATOMS: atom_id res chain seq x y z
N MET A 1 7.27 11.34 -26.19
CA MET A 1 6.16 10.39 -25.97
C MET A 1 6.66 8.96 -25.94
N ARG A 2 6.21 8.20 -24.95
CA ARG A 2 6.54 6.78 -24.90
C ARG A 2 5.63 6.00 -25.84
N LYS A 3 6.23 5.22 -26.71
CA LYS A 3 5.50 4.34 -27.63
C LYS A 3 5.19 2.98 -27.04
N ALA A 4 5.84 2.60 -25.95
CA ALA A 4 5.66 1.32 -25.27
C ALA A 4 5.49 1.52 -23.76
N LYS A 5 4.72 0.64 -23.13
CA LYS A 5 4.59 0.66 -21.67
C LYS A 5 5.91 0.24 -21.03
N PRO A 6 6.31 0.89 -19.93
CA PRO A 6 7.50 0.44 -19.21
C PRO A 6 7.26 -0.95 -18.63
N LYS A 7 8.32 -1.76 -18.58
CA LYS A 7 8.25 -3.06 -17.93
C LYS A 7 8.06 -2.88 -16.44
N LYS A 8 7.13 -3.64 -15.87
CA LYS A 8 6.98 -3.69 -14.41
C LYS A 8 8.14 -4.45 -13.82
N ARG A 9 8.77 -3.87 -12.83
CA ARG A 9 9.85 -4.56 -12.10
C ARG A 9 9.28 -5.61 -11.17
N VAL A 10 9.94 -6.75 -11.10
CA VAL A 10 9.59 -7.79 -10.15
C VAL A 10 10.05 -7.36 -8.76
N ILE A 11 9.12 -7.37 -7.81
CA ILE A 11 9.42 -7.02 -6.42
C ILE A 11 9.68 -8.30 -5.64
N LEU A 12 10.85 -8.37 -5.01
CA LEU A 12 11.21 -9.53 -4.21
C LEU A 12 10.43 -9.53 -2.88
N PRO A 13 10.03 -10.72 -2.39
CA PRO A 13 9.37 -10.80 -1.09
C PRO A 13 10.31 -10.37 0.04
N ASP A 14 9.74 -9.96 1.18
CA ASP A 14 10.53 -9.57 2.33
C ASP A 14 11.27 -10.76 2.95
N PRO A 15 12.41 -10.52 3.63
CA PRO A 15 13.23 -11.62 4.16
C PRO A 15 12.63 -12.34 5.37
N VAL A 16 11.75 -11.69 6.13
CA VAL A 16 11.20 -12.28 7.35
C VAL A 16 9.93 -13.09 7.09
N PHE A 17 8.97 -12.51 6.38
CA PHE A 17 7.67 -13.14 6.11
C PHE A 17 7.56 -13.77 4.72
N GLY A 18 8.49 -13.43 3.81
CA GLY A 18 8.42 -13.90 2.44
C GLY A 18 7.22 -13.37 1.67
N ASP A 19 6.74 -12.19 2.00
CA ASP A 19 5.52 -11.61 1.44
C ASP A 19 5.81 -10.37 0.59
N VAL A 20 5.32 -10.38 -0.64
CA VAL A 20 5.51 -9.28 -1.59
C VAL A 20 4.76 -8.02 -1.15
N LYS A 21 3.59 -8.16 -0.51
CA LYS A 21 2.84 -7.01 0.00
C LYS A 21 3.62 -6.24 1.06
N VAL A 22 4.36 -6.95 1.91
CA VAL A 22 5.22 -6.33 2.92
C VAL A 22 6.32 -5.51 2.24
N SER A 23 6.96 -6.07 1.21
CA SER A 23 7.99 -5.36 0.45
C SER A 23 7.44 -4.11 -0.22
N LYS A 24 6.25 -4.18 -0.81
CA LYS A 24 5.60 -3.02 -1.42
C LYS A 24 5.28 -1.94 -0.39
N PHE A 25 4.77 -2.34 0.76
CA PHE A 25 4.46 -1.41 1.86
C PHE A 25 5.72 -0.70 2.35
N VAL A 26 6.79 -1.44 2.55
CA VAL A 26 8.09 -0.88 2.96
C VAL A 26 8.61 0.11 1.93
N ASN A 27 8.43 -0.17 0.64
CA ASN A 27 8.82 0.75 -0.42
C ASN A 27 8.05 2.08 -0.33
N HIS A 28 6.76 2.04 0.01
CA HIS A 28 5.96 3.27 0.24
C HIS A 28 6.36 4.02 1.50
N LEU A 29 6.82 3.30 2.51
CA LEU A 29 7.25 3.87 3.78
C LEU A 29 8.64 4.52 3.69
N MET A 30 9.46 4.04 2.76
CA MET A 30 10.86 4.43 2.63
C MET A 30 11.07 5.89 2.24
N TYR A 31 12.03 6.54 2.92
CA TYR A 31 12.52 7.87 2.57
C TYR A 31 14.01 7.80 2.26
N ASP A 32 14.43 8.55 1.25
CA ASP A 32 15.85 8.70 0.86
C ASP A 32 16.59 7.38 0.62
N GLY A 33 15.88 6.37 0.16
CA GLY A 33 16.47 5.06 -0.12
C GLY A 33 16.87 4.25 1.11
N LYS A 34 16.47 4.67 2.31
CA LYS A 34 16.82 4.00 3.58
C LYS A 34 15.91 2.80 3.86
N LYS A 35 16.11 1.76 3.09
CA LYS A 35 15.23 0.58 3.12
C LYS A 35 15.32 -0.22 4.41
N THR A 36 16.53 -0.39 4.95
CA THR A 36 16.75 -1.12 6.20
C THR A 36 15.99 -0.50 7.37
N ILE A 37 16.03 0.84 7.47
CA ILE A 37 15.31 1.58 8.50
C ILE A 37 13.79 1.38 8.35
N SER A 38 13.29 1.41 7.11
CA SER A 38 11.86 1.20 6.84
C SER A 38 11.41 -0.20 7.24
N TYR A 39 12.21 -1.23 6.98
CA TYR A 39 11.93 -2.59 7.44
C TYR A 39 11.86 -2.68 8.97
N GLU A 40 12.80 -2.04 9.67
CA GLU A 40 12.80 -2.01 11.13
C GLU A 40 11.53 -1.37 11.67
N ILE A 41 11.12 -0.23 11.10
CA ILE A 41 9.89 0.46 11.50
C ILE A 41 8.68 -0.46 11.31
N PHE A 42 8.59 -1.12 10.18
CA PHE A 42 7.47 -2.03 9.89
C PHE A 42 7.43 -3.21 10.85
N TYR A 43 8.57 -3.86 11.07
CA TYR A 43 8.64 -5.02 11.97
C TYR A 43 8.34 -4.63 13.43
N ASN A 44 8.83 -3.48 13.86
CA ASN A 44 8.52 -2.96 15.20
C ASN A 44 7.03 -2.65 15.35
N ALA A 45 6.41 -2.11 14.31
CA ALA A 45 4.97 -1.84 14.29
C ALA A 45 4.17 -3.15 14.41
N LEU A 46 4.58 -4.21 13.71
CA LEU A 46 3.94 -5.52 13.81
C LEU A 46 4.08 -6.13 15.21
N GLU A 47 5.22 -5.93 15.86
CA GLU A 47 5.41 -6.38 17.26
C GLU A 47 4.44 -5.67 18.21
N ILE A 48 4.23 -4.37 18.01
CA ILE A 48 3.25 -3.60 18.78
C ILE A 48 1.83 -4.13 18.54
N VAL A 49 1.48 -4.42 17.29
CA VAL A 49 0.19 -4.99 16.93
C VAL A 49 0.00 -6.35 17.61
N LYS A 50 1.02 -7.20 17.56
CA LYS A 50 1.01 -8.51 18.20
C LYS A 50 0.74 -8.40 19.70
N THR A 51 1.38 -7.44 20.37
CA THR A 51 1.21 -7.22 21.81
C THR A 51 -0.19 -6.70 22.15
N LYS A 52 -0.67 -5.71 21.40
CA LYS A 52 -1.98 -5.08 21.64
C LYS A 52 -3.15 -5.99 21.27
N MET A 53 -2.98 -6.85 20.28
CA MET A 53 -4.01 -7.75 19.79
C MET A 53 -3.78 -9.19 20.22
N ALA A 54 -3.14 -9.38 21.36
CA ALA A 54 -2.79 -10.70 21.87
C ALA A 54 -4.03 -11.59 22.15
N SER A 55 -5.19 -10.98 22.37
CA SER A 55 -6.45 -11.70 22.54
C SER A 55 -7.02 -12.27 21.22
N GLU A 56 -6.52 -11.79 20.09
CA GLU A 56 -6.88 -12.30 18.78
C GLU A 56 -6.03 -13.53 18.46
N GLU A 57 -6.63 -14.56 17.90
CA GLU A 57 -5.90 -15.78 17.49
C GLU A 57 -5.13 -15.61 16.20
N LYS A 58 -5.22 -14.44 15.59
CA LYS A 58 -4.59 -14.14 14.28
C LYS A 58 -3.18 -13.63 14.46
N GLU A 59 -2.33 -13.95 13.50
CA GLU A 59 -0.99 -13.38 13.41
C GLU A 59 -1.05 -11.89 13.08
N ALA A 60 -0.06 -11.13 13.55
CA ALA A 60 0.03 -9.69 13.30
C ALA A 60 0.00 -9.37 11.81
N LEU A 61 0.66 -10.16 10.99
CA LEU A 61 0.66 -9.98 9.54
C LEU A 61 -0.74 -10.10 8.94
N THR A 62 -1.52 -11.07 9.40
CA THR A 62 -2.91 -11.27 8.95
C THR A 62 -3.78 -10.09 9.35
N ILE A 63 -3.63 -9.58 10.57
CA ILE A 63 -4.35 -8.40 11.05
C ILE A 63 -4.04 -7.18 10.19
N TRP A 64 -2.78 -6.98 9.86
CA TRP A 64 -2.34 -5.89 8.98
C TRP A 64 -2.96 -5.99 7.58
N LYS A 65 -2.97 -7.19 6.99
CA LYS A 65 -3.59 -7.41 5.67
C LYS A 65 -5.09 -7.14 5.68
N GLU A 66 -5.78 -7.57 6.72
CA GLU A 66 -7.21 -7.29 6.88
C GLU A 66 -7.49 -5.79 6.99
N ALA A 67 -6.65 -5.07 7.73
CA ALA A 67 -6.76 -3.62 7.85
C ALA A 67 -6.55 -2.93 6.49
N LEU A 68 -5.59 -3.38 5.70
CA LEU A 68 -5.38 -2.87 4.34
C LEU A 68 -6.61 -3.07 3.46
N ASP A 69 -7.21 -4.25 3.51
CA ASP A 69 -8.42 -4.55 2.74
C ASP A 69 -9.58 -3.63 3.11
N LYS A 70 -9.72 -3.33 4.40
CA LYS A 70 -10.79 -2.45 4.89
C LYS A 70 -10.65 -1.00 4.41
N ILE A 71 -9.42 -0.52 4.24
CA ILE A 71 -9.19 0.87 3.81
C ILE A 71 -8.99 0.99 2.30
N THR A 72 -9.10 -0.10 1.55
CA THR A 72 -8.95 -0.08 0.09
C THR A 72 -10.17 0.57 -0.56
N PRO A 73 -9.99 1.69 -1.29
CA PRO A 73 -11.11 2.34 -1.97
C PRO A 73 -11.50 1.61 -3.25
N GLN A 74 -12.78 1.66 -3.60
CA GLN A 74 -13.30 1.05 -4.83
C GLN A 74 -13.17 1.98 -6.04
N VAL A 75 -13.34 3.29 -5.79
CA VAL A 75 -13.31 4.29 -6.85
C VAL A 75 -12.50 5.50 -6.39
N GLU A 76 -11.95 6.21 -7.36
CA GLU A 76 -11.29 7.49 -7.12
C GLU A 76 -11.88 8.56 -8.03
N VAL A 77 -11.73 9.82 -7.64
CA VAL A 77 -12.23 10.94 -8.41
C VAL A 77 -11.12 11.47 -9.29
N LYS A 78 -11.40 11.57 -10.60
CA LYS A 78 -10.48 12.16 -11.56
C LYS A 78 -11.10 13.42 -12.15
N SER A 79 -10.26 14.46 -12.31
CA SER A 79 -10.68 15.69 -12.94
C SER A 79 -10.72 15.50 -14.44
N ARG A 80 -11.84 15.88 -15.07
CA ARG A 80 -11.99 15.93 -16.52
C ARG A 80 -12.45 17.30 -16.96
N ARG A 81 -11.85 17.77 -18.05
CA ARG A 81 -12.20 19.05 -18.63
C ARG A 81 -13.13 18.83 -19.81
N ILE A 82 -14.35 19.32 -19.69
CA ILE A 82 -15.37 19.21 -20.74
C ILE A 82 -15.95 20.61 -20.99
N GLY A 83 -15.83 21.11 -22.22
CA GLY A 83 -16.42 22.40 -22.60
C GLY A 83 -15.92 23.60 -21.78
N GLY A 84 -14.66 23.59 -21.35
CA GLY A 84 -14.08 24.67 -20.55
C GLY A 84 -14.33 24.56 -19.05
N ALA A 85 -15.18 23.64 -18.60
CA ALA A 85 -15.44 23.39 -17.18
C ALA A 85 -14.69 22.14 -16.73
N THR A 86 -14.24 22.14 -15.47
CA THR A 86 -13.57 20.99 -14.88
C THR A 86 -14.58 20.21 -14.02
N PHE A 87 -14.74 18.93 -14.33
CA PHE A 87 -15.62 18.03 -13.58
C PHE A 87 -14.80 16.94 -12.89
N GLN A 88 -15.23 16.57 -11.69
CA GLN A 88 -14.66 15.42 -10.99
C GLN A 88 -15.54 14.20 -11.29
N VAL A 89 -14.97 13.22 -11.96
CA VAL A 89 -15.68 12.02 -12.37
C VAL A 89 -15.18 10.82 -11.55
N PRO A 90 -16.07 10.07 -10.90
CA PRO A 90 -15.65 8.85 -10.21
C PRO A 90 -15.20 7.80 -11.23
N THR A 91 -14.07 7.20 -10.97
CA THR A 91 -13.45 6.21 -11.88
C THR A 91 -13.08 4.98 -11.07
N GLU A 92 -13.38 3.81 -11.61
CA GLU A 92 -12.99 2.56 -10.99
C GLU A 92 -11.46 2.46 -10.92
N ILE A 93 -10.96 2.00 -9.77
CA ILE A 93 -9.52 1.90 -9.53
C ILE A 93 -9.02 0.52 -9.95
N ARG A 94 -7.91 0.47 -10.69
CA ARG A 94 -7.25 -0.78 -11.07
C ARG A 94 -6.72 -1.49 -9.83
N PRO A 95 -6.67 -2.83 -9.81
CA PRO A 95 -6.19 -3.58 -8.64
C PRO A 95 -4.82 -3.16 -8.13
N ASP A 96 -3.85 -2.94 -9.03
CA ASP A 96 -2.50 -2.51 -8.64
C ASP A 96 -2.52 -1.15 -7.92
N ARG A 97 -3.33 -0.23 -8.44
CA ARG A 97 -3.47 1.10 -7.87
C ARG A 97 -4.24 1.08 -6.56
N LYS A 98 -5.24 0.19 -6.41
CA LYS A 98 -5.96 0.01 -5.15
C LYS A 98 -5.00 -0.32 -4.01
N GLU A 99 -4.09 -1.24 -4.25
CA GLU A 99 -3.09 -1.65 -3.28
C GLU A 99 -2.19 -0.49 -2.88
N SER A 100 -1.67 0.25 -3.87
CA SER A 100 -0.83 1.42 -3.62
C SER A 100 -1.56 2.51 -2.83
N ILE A 101 -2.81 2.79 -3.18
CA ILE A 101 -3.61 3.82 -2.50
C ILE A 101 -3.90 3.40 -1.06
N SER A 102 -4.26 2.14 -0.81
CA SER A 102 -4.54 1.67 0.54
C SER A 102 -3.29 1.74 1.42
N MET A 103 -2.13 1.38 0.89
CA MET A 103 -0.86 1.49 1.61
C MET A 103 -0.51 2.92 1.96
N LYS A 104 -0.67 3.85 1.02
CA LYS A 104 -0.45 5.28 1.25
C LYS A 104 -1.40 5.83 2.31
N ASN A 105 -2.68 5.43 2.26
CA ASN A 105 -3.66 5.87 3.25
C ASN A 105 -3.30 5.37 4.64
N MET A 106 -2.83 4.15 4.77
CA MET A 106 -2.40 3.61 6.06
C MET A 106 -1.21 4.37 6.63
N ILE A 107 -0.25 4.75 5.79
CA ILE A 107 0.96 5.48 6.22
C ILE A 107 0.63 6.91 6.65
N PHE A 108 -0.22 7.62 5.90
CA PHE A 108 -0.47 9.06 6.09
C PHE A 108 -1.71 9.38 6.92
N HIS A 109 -2.46 8.39 7.30
CA HIS A 109 -3.65 8.54 8.15
C HIS A 109 -3.61 7.57 9.31
#